data_e3ac00ffe5c13d74fa7d852e93e7844e
#
_entry.id   e3ac00ffe5c13d74fa7d852e93e7844e
#
_cell.length_a   1.000
_cell.length_b   1.000
_cell.length_c   1.000
_cell.angle_alpha   90.00
_cell.angle_beta   90.00
_cell.angle_gamma   90.00
#
_symmetry.space_group_name_H-M   'P 1'
#
loop_
_entity.id
_entity.type
_entity.pdbx_description
1 polymer ?
#
loop_
_entity_poly.entity_id
_entity_poly.type
_entity_poly.pdbx_seq_one_letter_code
_entity_poly.pdbx_strand_id
1 'polypeptide(L)'
;MNSTFEYTLSQIYWKRFQQFGSTPQGSFWATEARQALRFEIILCEIDKLSGAEGFSLADIGCGYGALVDHLLKRPASFVTSYIGYDISDQLIAACKRRFEQRWASFICSPAPRQEQDFSVMSGPFNLAATRDVVLWQNYVFDALQACWSHTRVAMIFNLQVAPSARISPQSHIYYANSDQVLEHCVARFGPTKRLVH
;
A
#
# COMPACT_ATOMS: atom_id res chain seq x y z
N MET A 1 -16.01 -2.98 0.11
CA MET A 1 -15.19 -2.15 -0.80
C MET A 1 -16.00 -1.77 -2.03
N ASN A 2 -15.62 -0.71 -2.79
CA ASN A 2 -16.43 -0.17 -3.89
C ASN A 2 -15.83 -0.56 -5.24
N SER A 3 -16.44 -1.53 -5.93
CA SER A 3 -15.95 -2.07 -7.20
C SER A 3 -15.83 -1.02 -8.32
N THR A 4 -16.64 0.04 -8.30
CA THR A 4 -16.54 1.16 -9.26
C THR A 4 -15.26 1.95 -9.05
N PHE A 5 -14.85 2.22 -7.80
CA PHE A 5 -13.59 2.89 -7.50
C PHE A 5 -12.41 2.03 -7.90
N GLU A 6 -12.45 0.75 -7.57
CA GLU A 6 -11.40 -0.21 -7.90
C GLU A 6 -11.21 -0.32 -9.42
N TYR A 7 -12.30 -0.43 -10.19
CA TYR A 7 -12.23 -0.42 -11.64
C TYR A 7 -11.62 0.86 -12.19
N THR A 8 -12.10 2.02 -11.75
CA THR A 8 -11.59 3.33 -12.21
C THR A 8 -10.09 3.47 -11.93
N LEU A 9 -9.65 3.14 -10.71
CA LEU A 9 -8.25 3.22 -10.33
C LEU A 9 -7.39 2.22 -11.10
N SER A 10 -7.85 0.99 -11.29
CA SER A 10 -7.10 -0.01 -12.05
C SER A 10 -6.79 0.46 -13.47
N GLN A 11 -7.76 1.12 -14.15
CA GLN A 11 -7.55 1.69 -15.48
C GLN A 11 -6.53 2.85 -15.47
N ILE A 12 -6.60 3.72 -14.46
CA ILE A 12 -5.67 4.85 -14.31
C ILE A 12 -4.23 4.35 -14.09
N TYR A 13 -4.03 3.41 -13.15
CA TYR A 13 -2.71 2.86 -12.86
C TYR A 13 -2.16 2.04 -14.01
N TRP A 14 -3.00 1.24 -14.69
CA TRP A 14 -2.58 0.50 -15.87
C TRP A 14 -2.13 1.42 -17.00
N LYS A 15 -2.91 2.45 -17.34
CA LYS A 15 -2.52 3.46 -18.33
C LYS A 15 -1.20 4.13 -17.98
N ARG A 16 -1.01 4.46 -16.71
CA ARG A 16 0.24 5.05 -16.21
C ARG A 16 1.43 4.10 -16.38
N PHE A 17 1.23 2.83 -16.02
CA PHE A 17 2.24 1.81 -16.19
C PHE A 17 2.59 1.55 -17.67
N GLN A 18 1.62 1.56 -18.58
CA GLN A 18 1.88 1.45 -20.02
C GLN A 18 2.77 2.59 -20.53
N GLN A 19 2.63 3.79 -19.98
CA GLN A 19 3.42 4.96 -20.38
C GLN A 19 4.84 4.97 -19.81
N PHE A 20 5.03 4.53 -18.57
CA PHE A 20 6.28 4.69 -17.83
C PHE A 20 6.95 3.36 -17.45
N GLY A 21 6.28 2.23 -17.64
CA GLY A 21 6.80 0.90 -17.31
C GLY A 21 7.02 0.69 -15.80
N SER A 22 7.90 -0.25 -15.49
CA SER A 22 8.32 -0.58 -14.11
C SER A 22 9.27 0.48 -13.54
N THR A 23 8.79 1.69 -13.42
CA THR A 23 9.52 2.84 -12.86
C THR A 23 8.68 3.52 -11.79
N PRO A 24 9.29 4.34 -10.90
CA PRO A 24 8.54 5.11 -9.92
C PRO A 24 7.41 5.95 -10.53
N GLN A 25 7.65 6.55 -11.69
CA GLN A 25 6.65 7.33 -12.43
C GLN A 25 5.45 6.48 -12.88
N GLY A 26 5.66 5.20 -13.15
CA GLY A 26 4.61 4.24 -13.51
C GLY A 26 3.59 3.99 -12.38
N SER A 27 3.95 4.31 -11.14
CA SER A 27 3.07 4.26 -9.95
C SER A 27 2.90 5.63 -9.28
N PHE A 28 3.02 6.72 -10.03
CA PHE A 28 2.85 8.12 -9.59
C PHE A 28 3.86 8.62 -8.55
N TRP A 29 4.97 7.93 -8.34
CA TRP A 29 6.06 8.48 -7.54
C TRP A 29 6.87 9.50 -8.35
N ALA A 30 7.26 10.58 -7.69
CA ALA A 30 8.05 11.63 -8.36
C ALA A 30 9.48 11.17 -8.66
N THR A 31 10.10 10.41 -7.74
CA THR A 31 11.47 9.92 -7.86
C THR A 31 11.65 8.56 -7.19
N GLU A 32 12.68 7.81 -7.62
CA GLU A 32 13.10 6.56 -6.99
C GLU A 32 13.49 6.77 -5.51
N ALA A 33 14.22 7.85 -5.22
CA ALA A 33 14.65 8.16 -3.86
C ALA A 33 13.46 8.34 -2.89
N ARG A 34 12.39 9.00 -3.33
CA ARG A 34 11.18 9.18 -2.52
C ARG A 34 10.43 7.86 -2.30
N GLN A 35 10.37 7.02 -3.31
CA GLN A 35 9.75 5.70 -3.19
C GLN A 35 10.56 4.80 -2.26
N ALA A 36 11.90 4.74 -2.45
CA ALA A 36 12.81 3.96 -1.61
C ALA A 36 12.76 4.41 -0.14
N LEU A 37 12.75 5.72 0.11
CA LEU A 37 12.63 6.25 1.48
C LEU A 37 11.35 5.75 2.19
N ARG A 38 10.23 5.67 1.47
CA ARG A 38 8.98 5.12 2.05
C ARG A 38 9.12 3.66 2.41
N PHE A 39 9.72 2.88 1.54
CA PHE A 39 9.97 1.46 1.82
C PHE A 39 10.91 1.28 3.01
N GLU A 40 11.99 2.07 3.10
CA GLU A 40 12.90 2.02 4.26
C GLU A 40 12.19 2.36 5.58
N ILE A 41 11.36 3.39 5.62
CA ILE A 41 10.60 3.76 6.82
C ILE A 41 9.67 2.60 7.23
N ILE A 42 8.94 2.01 6.29
CA ILE A 42 8.05 0.87 6.54
C ILE A 42 8.85 -0.33 7.06
N LEU A 43 9.93 -0.69 6.39
CA LEU A 43 10.75 -1.85 6.75
C LEU A 43 11.48 -1.65 8.08
N CYS A 44 11.94 -0.44 8.39
CA CYS A 44 12.51 -0.12 9.71
C CYS A 44 11.50 -0.30 10.85
N GLU A 45 10.20 -0.01 10.63
CA GLU A 45 9.20 -0.28 11.66
C GLU A 45 8.88 -1.79 11.77
N ILE A 46 8.88 -2.52 10.66
CA ILE A 46 8.76 -3.98 10.65
C ILE A 46 9.92 -4.63 11.42
N ASP A 47 11.16 -4.22 11.15
CA ASP A 47 12.36 -4.78 11.81
C ASP A 47 12.33 -4.63 13.33
N LYS A 48 11.72 -3.55 13.86
CA LYS A 48 11.57 -3.33 15.31
C LYS A 48 10.57 -4.29 15.95
N LEU A 49 9.66 -4.84 15.17
CA LEU A 49 8.55 -5.70 15.64
C LEU A 49 8.73 -7.16 15.23
N SER A 50 9.55 -7.43 14.21
CA SER A 50 9.81 -8.79 13.73
C SER A 50 10.82 -9.51 14.63
N GLY A 51 10.63 -10.81 14.78
CA GLY A 51 11.59 -11.70 15.46
C GLY A 51 12.74 -12.13 14.55
N ALA A 52 13.66 -12.91 15.13
CA ALA A 52 14.83 -13.46 14.41
C ALA A 52 14.46 -14.49 13.32
N GLU A 53 13.26 -15.06 13.37
CA GLU A 53 12.80 -16.09 12.42
C GLU A 53 12.29 -15.52 11.09
N GLY A 54 12.28 -14.19 10.96
CA GLY A 54 11.73 -13.49 9.80
C GLY A 54 10.24 -13.21 9.92
N PHE A 55 9.65 -12.71 8.83
CA PHE A 55 8.25 -12.30 8.81
C PHE A 55 7.58 -12.56 7.45
N SER A 56 6.28 -12.65 7.48
CA SER A 56 5.43 -12.69 6.29
C SER A 56 4.76 -11.33 6.04
N LEU A 57 4.62 -10.93 4.77
CA LEU A 57 4.25 -9.58 4.36
C LEU A 57 3.14 -9.58 3.31
N ALA A 58 2.04 -8.87 3.57
CA ALA A 58 1.06 -8.47 2.57
C ALA A 58 1.36 -7.04 2.10
N ASP A 59 1.52 -6.83 0.81
CA ASP A 59 1.71 -5.50 0.18
C ASP A 59 0.46 -5.15 -0.63
N ILE A 60 -0.35 -4.24 -0.13
CA ILE A 60 -1.62 -3.85 -0.73
C ILE A 60 -1.43 -2.61 -1.60
N GLY A 61 -1.81 -2.73 -2.88
CA GLY A 61 -1.45 -1.78 -3.93
C GLY A 61 0.00 -1.96 -4.36
N CYS A 62 0.45 -3.21 -4.54
CA CYS A 62 1.84 -3.55 -4.84
C CYS A 62 2.33 -3.00 -6.20
N GLY A 63 1.40 -2.57 -7.07
CA GLY A 63 1.70 -2.02 -8.39
C GLY A 63 2.53 -2.97 -9.23
N TYR A 64 3.66 -2.50 -9.73
CA TYR A 64 4.61 -3.30 -10.53
C TYR A 64 5.60 -4.12 -9.68
N GLY A 65 5.40 -4.19 -8.36
CA GLY A 65 6.26 -4.95 -7.44
C GLY A 65 7.52 -4.20 -6.98
N ALA A 66 7.47 -2.89 -6.88
CA ALA A 66 8.61 -2.07 -6.48
C ALA A 66 9.17 -2.41 -5.10
N LEU A 67 8.32 -2.83 -4.16
CA LEU A 67 8.77 -3.25 -2.83
C LEU A 67 9.58 -4.55 -2.91
N VAL A 68 9.25 -5.48 -3.81
CA VAL A 68 10.05 -6.70 -4.03
C VAL A 68 11.43 -6.34 -4.56
N ASP A 69 11.54 -5.40 -5.53
CA ASP A 69 12.85 -4.93 -6.00
C ASP A 69 13.69 -4.32 -4.87
N HIS A 70 13.04 -3.61 -3.98
CA HIS A 70 13.70 -3.00 -2.83
C HIS A 70 14.17 -4.07 -1.82
N LEU A 71 13.33 -5.06 -1.52
CA LEU A 71 13.68 -6.20 -0.67
C LEU A 71 14.85 -7.02 -1.22
N LEU A 72 14.92 -7.22 -2.53
CA LEU A 72 16.02 -7.93 -3.19
C LEU A 72 17.36 -7.19 -3.10
N LYS A 73 17.35 -5.87 -2.96
CA LYS A 73 18.55 -5.04 -2.80
C LYS A 73 19.00 -4.91 -1.34
N ARG A 74 18.11 -5.22 -0.40
CA ARG A 74 18.37 -5.04 1.03
C ARG A 74 19.12 -6.24 1.58
N PRO A 75 20.31 -6.06 2.20
CA PRO A 75 20.99 -7.16 2.86
C PRO A 75 20.15 -7.64 4.05
N ALA A 76 20.00 -8.96 4.16
CA ALA A 76 19.37 -9.64 5.30
C ALA A 76 17.88 -9.28 5.56
N SER A 77 17.07 -9.11 4.52
CA SER A 77 15.61 -9.13 4.73
C SER A 77 15.15 -10.57 5.01
N PHE A 78 14.70 -10.82 6.23
CA PHE A 78 14.14 -12.11 6.62
C PHE A 78 12.67 -12.23 6.19
N VAL A 79 12.35 -11.90 4.95
CA VAL A 79 10.99 -12.11 4.42
C VAL A 79 10.82 -13.60 4.11
N THR A 80 10.00 -14.27 4.90
CA THR A 80 9.68 -15.69 4.72
C THR A 80 8.61 -15.90 3.65
N SER A 81 7.69 -14.94 3.52
CA SER A 81 6.61 -14.94 2.53
C SER A 81 6.20 -13.51 2.21
N TYR A 82 6.01 -13.22 0.94
CA TYR A 82 5.45 -11.95 0.45
C TYR A 82 4.26 -12.22 -0.47
N ILE A 83 3.17 -11.52 -0.23
CA ILE A 83 2.01 -11.54 -1.13
C ILE A 83 1.69 -10.11 -1.55
N GLY A 84 1.92 -9.79 -2.82
CA GLY A 84 1.50 -8.54 -3.44
C GLY A 84 0.03 -8.62 -3.88
N TYR A 85 -0.77 -7.67 -3.43
CA TYR A 85 -2.16 -7.50 -3.83
C TYR A 85 -2.32 -6.21 -4.61
N ASP A 86 -3.00 -6.27 -5.75
CA ASP A 86 -3.37 -5.09 -6.54
C ASP A 86 -4.73 -5.30 -7.20
N ILE A 87 -5.44 -4.20 -7.46
CA ILE A 87 -6.74 -4.21 -8.15
C ILE A 87 -6.61 -4.36 -9.67
N SER A 88 -5.42 -4.17 -10.23
CA SER A 88 -5.13 -4.31 -11.66
C SER A 88 -4.59 -5.70 -11.96
N ASP A 89 -5.38 -6.51 -12.67
CA ASP A 89 -4.98 -7.84 -13.15
C ASP A 89 -3.78 -7.76 -14.11
N GLN A 90 -3.65 -6.67 -14.87
CA GLN A 90 -2.54 -6.44 -15.78
C GLN A 90 -1.22 -6.16 -15.01
N LEU A 91 -1.27 -5.38 -13.91
CA LEU A 91 -0.10 -5.17 -13.05
C LEU A 91 0.30 -6.47 -12.34
N ILE A 92 -0.66 -7.22 -11.83
CA ILE A 92 -0.41 -8.54 -11.25
C ILE A 92 0.21 -9.50 -12.27
N ALA A 93 -0.29 -9.53 -13.51
CA ALA A 93 0.30 -10.34 -14.56
C ALA A 93 1.74 -9.89 -14.90
N ALA A 94 2.02 -8.59 -14.87
CA ALA A 94 3.37 -8.05 -15.06
C ALA A 94 4.31 -8.48 -13.91
N CYS A 95 3.86 -8.43 -12.65
CA CYS A 95 4.62 -8.91 -11.51
C CYS A 95 4.95 -10.41 -11.62
N LYS A 96 3.95 -11.24 -11.96
CA LYS A 96 4.15 -12.70 -12.13
C LYS A 96 5.16 -13.06 -13.23
N ARG A 97 5.28 -12.24 -14.27
CA ARG A 97 6.30 -12.43 -15.32
C ARG A 97 7.69 -11.92 -14.89
N ARG A 98 7.73 -10.96 -13.97
CA ARG A 98 8.97 -10.27 -13.57
C ARG A 98 9.69 -10.96 -12.42
N PHE A 99 8.96 -11.59 -11.49
CA PHE A 99 9.50 -12.14 -10.28
C PHE A 99 9.34 -13.67 -10.23
N GLU A 100 10.46 -14.36 -10.04
CA GLU A 100 10.55 -15.83 -9.94
C GLU A 100 10.87 -16.31 -8.52
N GLN A 101 10.92 -15.39 -7.54
CA GLN A 101 11.23 -15.68 -6.15
C GLN A 101 10.15 -16.58 -5.54
N ARG A 102 10.53 -17.74 -4.99
CA ARG A 102 9.58 -18.69 -4.38
C ARG A 102 8.84 -18.12 -3.16
N TRP A 103 9.43 -17.11 -2.52
CA TRP A 103 8.83 -16.44 -1.37
C TRP A 103 7.86 -15.30 -1.75
N ALA A 104 7.80 -14.92 -3.02
CA ALA A 104 6.93 -13.86 -3.51
C ALA A 104 5.80 -14.40 -4.38
N SER A 105 4.58 -13.98 -4.11
CA SER A 105 3.40 -14.28 -4.92
C SER A 105 2.55 -13.02 -5.14
N PHE A 106 1.66 -13.04 -6.15
CA PHE A 106 0.87 -11.87 -6.55
C PHE A 106 -0.57 -12.28 -6.83
N ILE A 107 -1.52 -11.54 -6.26
CA ILE A 107 -2.95 -11.85 -6.33
C ILE A 107 -3.74 -10.59 -6.72
N CYS A 108 -4.59 -10.70 -7.74
CA CYS A 108 -5.54 -9.63 -8.08
C CYS A 108 -6.64 -9.58 -7.01
N SER A 109 -6.55 -8.60 -6.12
CA SER A 109 -7.50 -8.39 -5.03
C SER A 109 -7.30 -7.00 -4.42
N PRO A 110 -8.38 -6.30 -4.01
CA PRO A 110 -8.29 -5.03 -3.31
C PRO A 110 -7.87 -5.16 -1.83
N ALA A 111 -7.85 -6.38 -1.28
CA ALA A 111 -7.50 -6.65 0.12
C ALA A 111 -6.80 -8.01 0.26
N PRO A 112 -6.09 -8.25 1.38
CA PRO A 112 -5.52 -9.54 1.69
C PRO A 112 -6.58 -10.65 1.72
N ARG A 113 -6.16 -11.86 1.35
CA ARG A 113 -6.98 -13.09 1.42
C ARG A 113 -6.39 -14.14 2.34
N GLN A 114 -5.21 -13.87 2.87
CA GLN A 114 -4.47 -14.77 3.75
C GLN A 114 -3.85 -13.93 4.85
N GLU A 115 -3.76 -14.50 6.04
CA GLU A 115 -3.09 -13.86 7.17
C GLU A 115 -1.59 -13.75 6.92
N GLN A 116 -1.05 -12.57 7.24
CA GLN A 116 0.38 -12.28 7.23
C GLN A 116 0.76 -11.58 8.55
N ASP A 117 2.03 -11.60 8.90
CA ASP A 117 2.50 -10.90 10.09
C ASP A 117 2.30 -9.39 9.94
N PHE A 118 2.65 -8.88 8.77
CA PHE A 118 2.52 -7.46 8.47
C PHE A 118 1.69 -7.21 7.21
N SER A 119 0.88 -6.15 7.26
CA SER A 119 0.25 -5.57 6.07
C SER A 119 0.80 -4.18 5.81
N VAL A 120 1.24 -3.90 4.59
CA VAL A 120 1.77 -2.60 4.20
C VAL A 120 0.98 -1.99 3.04
N MET A 121 0.83 -0.67 3.07
CA MET A 121 0.13 0.10 2.03
C MET A 121 0.93 1.36 1.74
N SER A 122 1.74 1.32 0.68
CA SER A 122 2.59 2.43 0.29
C SER A 122 1.94 3.28 -0.80
N GLY A 123 0.97 4.11 -0.40
CA GLY A 123 0.35 5.12 -1.25
C GLY A 123 -0.88 4.73 -2.08
N PRO A 124 -1.53 3.56 -1.92
CA PRO A 124 -2.65 3.17 -2.78
C PRO A 124 -3.89 4.07 -2.62
N PHE A 125 -4.00 4.78 -1.49
CA PHE A 125 -5.16 5.62 -1.17
C PHE A 125 -4.96 7.10 -1.46
N ASN A 126 -3.81 7.50 -1.96
CA ASN A 126 -3.52 8.92 -2.24
C ASN A 126 -4.26 9.45 -3.47
N LEU A 127 -4.58 8.61 -4.45
CA LEU A 127 -5.38 9.01 -5.61
C LEU A 127 -6.85 8.63 -5.38
N ALA A 128 -7.73 9.63 -5.31
CA ALA A 128 -9.16 9.41 -5.08
C ALA A 128 -9.91 9.16 -6.40
N ALA A 129 -10.81 8.18 -6.39
CA ALA A 129 -11.70 7.87 -7.53
C ALA A 129 -13.02 8.68 -7.51
N THR A 130 -13.17 9.58 -6.56
CA THR A 130 -14.33 10.47 -6.41
C THR A 130 -13.89 11.87 -5.97
N ARG A 131 -14.78 12.85 -6.04
CA ARG A 131 -14.58 14.17 -5.43
C ARG A 131 -15.25 14.31 -4.06
N ASP A 132 -16.04 13.33 -3.67
CA ASP A 132 -16.67 13.28 -2.36
C ASP A 132 -15.65 12.77 -1.32
N VAL A 133 -15.25 13.68 -0.43
CA VAL A 133 -14.24 13.43 0.60
C VAL A 133 -14.71 12.39 1.61
N VAL A 134 -15.98 12.45 2.02
CA VAL A 134 -16.54 11.52 3.02
C VAL A 134 -16.63 10.13 2.44
N LEU A 135 -17.11 10.00 1.21
CA LEU A 135 -17.23 8.73 0.52
C LEU A 135 -15.85 8.09 0.29
N TRP A 136 -14.82 8.89 -0.06
CA TRP A 136 -13.46 8.39 -0.22
C TRP A 136 -12.84 7.98 1.12
N GLN A 137 -13.01 8.78 2.16
CA GLN A 137 -12.51 8.47 3.51
C GLN A 137 -13.11 7.16 4.05
N ASN A 138 -14.42 6.94 3.86
CA ASN A 138 -15.06 5.68 4.24
C ASN A 138 -14.47 4.50 3.47
N TYR A 139 -14.24 4.64 2.15
CA TYR A 139 -13.57 3.62 1.35
C TYR A 139 -12.18 3.27 1.91
N VAL A 140 -11.39 4.28 2.30
CA VAL A 140 -10.07 4.07 2.93
C VAL A 140 -10.21 3.32 4.25
N PHE A 141 -11.13 3.70 5.11
CA PHE A 141 -11.35 3.06 6.41
C PHE A 141 -11.83 1.60 6.26
N ASP A 142 -12.72 1.32 5.31
CA ASP A 142 -13.14 -0.04 4.98
C ASP A 142 -11.97 -0.89 4.49
N ALA A 143 -11.10 -0.32 3.66
CA ALA A 143 -9.91 -1.01 3.18
C ALA A 143 -8.92 -1.30 4.33
N LEU A 144 -8.68 -0.35 5.24
CA LEU A 144 -7.86 -0.57 6.43
C LEU A 144 -8.45 -1.66 7.32
N GLN A 145 -9.78 -1.69 7.53
CA GLN A 145 -10.44 -2.74 8.29
C GLN A 145 -10.26 -4.12 7.64
N ALA A 146 -10.40 -4.21 6.32
CA ALA A 146 -10.19 -5.47 5.58
C ALA A 146 -8.73 -5.95 5.66
N CYS A 147 -7.75 -5.03 5.66
CA CYS A 147 -6.35 -5.37 5.84
C CYS A 147 -6.05 -5.83 7.27
N TRP A 148 -6.59 -5.11 8.26
CA TRP A 148 -6.39 -5.43 9.68
C TRP A 148 -6.88 -6.84 10.03
N SER A 149 -8.01 -7.27 9.47
CA SER A 149 -8.56 -8.60 9.73
C SER A 149 -7.69 -9.76 9.23
N HIS A 150 -6.63 -9.49 8.46
CA HIS A 150 -5.66 -10.46 7.98
C HIS A 150 -4.21 -10.13 8.43
N THR A 151 -4.07 -9.30 9.47
CA THR A 151 -2.77 -8.85 9.99
C THR A 151 -2.55 -9.37 11.39
N ARG A 152 -1.46 -10.10 11.63
CA ARG A 152 -1.18 -10.68 12.95
C ARG A 152 -0.41 -9.77 13.88
N VAL A 153 0.54 -8.98 13.36
CA VAL A 153 1.46 -8.17 14.19
C VAL A 153 1.19 -6.68 14.02
N ALA A 154 1.35 -6.13 12.82
CA ALA A 154 1.12 -4.70 12.58
C ALA A 154 0.74 -4.39 11.13
N MET A 155 -0.08 -3.35 10.99
CA MET A 155 -0.44 -2.74 9.72
C MET A 155 0.25 -1.38 9.59
N ILE A 156 0.96 -1.14 8.48
CA ILE A 156 1.73 0.08 8.25
C ILE A 156 1.29 0.71 6.93
N PHE A 157 0.87 1.96 6.97
CA PHE A 157 0.41 2.65 5.76
C PHE A 157 0.81 4.13 5.77
N ASN A 158 0.81 4.76 4.60
CA ASN A 158 1.02 6.20 4.49
C ASN A 158 -0.11 6.89 3.73
N LEU A 159 -0.41 8.10 4.16
CA LEU A 159 -1.36 9.02 3.51
C LEU A 159 -0.72 10.39 3.34
N GLN A 160 -1.15 11.13 2.32
CA GLN A 160 -0.95 12.58 2.29
C GLN A 160 -1.86 13.20 3.34
N VAL A 161 -1.37 14.23 4.04
CA VAL A 161 -2.12 14.85 5.13
C VAL A 161 -2.31 16.35 4.93
N ALA A 162 -3.42 16.87 5.48
CA ALA A 162 -3.73 18.29 5.58
C ALA A 162 -4.47 18.58 6.89
N PRO A 163 -4.56 19.84 7.34
CA PRO A 163 -5.31 20.20 8.55
C PRO A 163 -6.78 19.79 8.51
N SER A 164 -7.38 19.74 7.32
CA SER A 164 -8.72 19.18 7.10
C SER A 164 -8.70 18.22 5.91
N ALA A 165 -9.51 17.15 5.99
CA ALA A 165 -9.61 16.18 4.90
C ALA A 165 -10.14 16.84 3.64
N ARG A 166 -9.47 16.60 2.51
CA ARG A 166 -9.83 17.19 1.22
C ARG A 166 -9.30 16.37 0.04
N ILE A 167 -9.92 16.57 -1.12
CA ILE A 167 -9.42 16.04 -2.39
C ILE A 167 -9.08 17.24 -3.29
N SER A 168 -7.87 17.23 -3.86
CA SER A 168 -7.45 18.27 -4.82
C SER A 168 -8.31 18.20 -6.08
N PRO A 169 -8.96 19.30 -6.49
CA PRO A 169 -9.82 19.31 -7.70
C PRO A 169 -9.04 19.00 -8.99
N GLN A 170 -7.76 19.38 -9.05
CA GLN A 170 -6.93 19.24 -10.25
C GLN A 170 -6.22 17.89 -10.34
N SER A 171 -5.67 17.42 -9.22
CA SER A 171 -4.84 16.19 -9.20
C SER A 171 -5.55 14.96 -8.66
N HIS A 172 -6.76 15.11 -8.11
CA HIS A 172 -7.49 14.06 -7.40
C HIS A 172 -6.72 13.45 -6.20
N ILE A 173 -5.68 14.13 -5.73
CA ILE A 173 -4.95 13.67 -4.53
C ILE A 173 -5.81 13.90 -3.31
N TYR A 174 -6.00 12.82 -2.55
CA TYR A 174 -6.63 12.86 -1.24
C TYR A 174 -5.61 13.24 -0.18
N TYR A 175 -5.98 14.20 0.65
CA TYR A 175 -5.28 14.60 1.86
C TYR A 175 -6.18 14.26 3.05
N ALA A 176 -5.71 13.37 3.92
CA ALA A 176 -6.44 13.00 5.12
C ALA A 176 -6.22 14.01 6.25
N ASN A 177 -7.16 14.11 7.19
CA ASN A 177 -6.89 14.70 8.48
C ASN A 177 -6.20 13.63 9.36
N SER A 178 -4.96 13.90 9.77
CA SER A 178 -4.13 12.92 10.50
C SER A 178 -4.69 12.53 11.85
N ASP A 179 -5.38 13.45 12.53
CA ASP A 179 -5.93 13.19 13.87
C ASP A 179 -7.18 12.30 13.77
N GLN A 180 -8.07 12.56 12.79
CA GLN A 180 -9.21 11.68 12.52
C GLN A 180 -8.78 10.25 12.14
N VAL A 181 -7.72 10.11 11.33
CA VAL A 181 -7.16 8.79 10.98
C VAL A 181 -6.60 8.11 12.23
N LEU A 182 -5.85 8.82 13.06
CA LEU A 182 -5.28 8.28 14.29
C LEU A 182 -6.38 7.83 15.27
N GLU A 183 -7.40 8.66 15.51
CA GLU A 183 -8.56 8.33 16.34
C GLU A 183 -9.29 7.08 15.83
N HIS A 184 -9.54 7.00 14.51
CA HIS A 184 -10.16 5.83 13.91
C HIS A 184 -9.31 4.57 14.14
N CYS A 185 -8.01 4.64 13.89
CA CYS A 185 -7.11 3.49 14.04
C CYS A 185 -7.01 3.03 15.50
N VAL A 186 -6.87 3.95 16.45
CA VAL A 186 -6.85 3.62 17.89
C VAL A 186 -8.15 2.94 18.30
N ALA A 187 -9.29 3.46 17.87
CA ALA A 187 -10.60 2.92 18.23
C ALA A 187 -10.89 1.54 17.62
N ARG A 188 -10.35 1.25 16.43
CA ARG A 188 -10.68 0.04 15.66
C ARG A 188 -9.61 -1.03 15.70
N PHE A 189 -8.35 -0.64 15.78
CA PHE A 189 -7.20 -1.54 15.60
C PHE A 189 -6.31 -1.62 16.84
N GLY A 190 -6.50 -0.74 17.82
CA GLY A 190 -5.71 -0.71 19.05
C GLY A 190 -4.51 0.26 18.98
N PRO A 191 -3.43 0.00 19.71
CA PRO A 191 -2.30 0.93 19.82
C PRO A 191 -1.77 1.36 18.46
N THR A 192 -1.79 2.66 18.19
CA THR A 192 -1.42 3.25 16.91
C THR A 192 -0.38 4.35 17.10
N LYS A 193 0.64 4.37 16.25
CA LYS A 193 1.72 5.34 16.23
C LYS A 193 1.70 6.14 14.94
N ARG A 194 1.77 7.45 15.03
CA ARG A 194 1.97 8.36 13.89
C ARG A 194 3.46 8.66 13.72
N LEU A 195 3.96 8.43 12.50
CA LEU A 195 5.30 8.84 12.09
C LEU A 195 5.20 10.08 11.20
N VAL A 196 5.99 11.09 11.50
CA VAL A 196 6.11 12.33 10.71
C VAL A 196 7.49 12.33 10.05
N HIS A 197 7.53 12.56 8.74
CA HIS A 197 8.78 12.56 7.94
C HIS A 197 8.61 13.36 6.66
#